data_2256d02ba69ec4b7b669ba5bb7e8de51
#
_entry.id   2256d02ba69ec4b7b669ba5bb7e8de51
#
_cell.length_a   1.000
_cell.length_b   1.000
_cell.length_c   1.000
_cell.angle_alpha   90.00
_cell.angle_beta   90.00
_cell.angle_gamma   90.00
#
_symmetry.space_group_name_H-M   'P 1'
#
loop_
_entity.id
_entity.type
_entity.pdbx_description
1 polymer ?
#
loop_
_entity_poly.entity_id
_entity_poly.type
_entity_poly.pdbx_seq_one_letter_code
_entity_poly.pdbx_strand_id
1 'polypeptide(L)'
;MTKICKLCGKEFETIKYGGKRIYCFECNPQGTSNSITLLRRKAKEIGIERLGGKCVHCGIDKSYLLDFHHRNPDEKGGELSDFSKGYDFSKFFDELSKCDLLCANCHREFHYLHSLNNLSYEDYLNQS
;
A
#
# COMPACT_ATOMS: atom_id res chain seq x y z
N MET A 1 -21.56 -15.88 -12.85
CA MET A 1 -20.14 -16.12 -13.09
C MET A 1 -19.35 -15.67 -11.89
N THR A 2 -18.50 -16.53 -11.35
CA THR A 2 -17.70 -16.24 -10.16
C THR A 2 -16.35 -15.64 -10.56
N LYS A 3 -15.94 -14.57 -9.89
CA LYS A 3 -14.66 -13.94 -10.10
C LYS A 3 -13.95 -13.73 -8.78
N ILE A 4 -12.65 -13.51 -8.82
CA ILE A 4 -11.85 -13.20 -7.65
C ILE A 4 -11.52 -11.70 -7.65
N CYS A 5 -11.85 -11.03 -6.54
CA CYS A 5 -11.55 -9.60 -6.39
C CYS A 5 -10.05 -9.36 -6.46
N LYS A 6 -9.61 -8.47 -7.35
CA LYS A 6 -8.19 -8.15 -7.50
C LYS A 6 -7.62 -7.35 -6.34
N LEU A 7 -8.46 -6.88 -5.44
CA LEU A 7 -8.02 -6.10 -4.28
C LEU A 7 -7.95 -6.95 -3.01
N CYS A 8 -9.07 -7.58 -2.62
CA CYS A 8 -9.14 -8.33 -1.37
C CYS A 8 -8.99 -9.85 -1.53
N GLY A 9 -9.01 -10.36 -2.75
CA GLY A 9 -8.85 -11.79 -3.02
C GLY A 9 -10.07 -12.65 -2.76
N LYS A 10 -11.19 -12.07 -2.35
CA LYS A 10 -12.42 -12.81 -2.11
C LYS A 10 -13.15 -13.10 -3.41
N GLU A 11 -13.84 -14.23 -3.44
CA GLU A 11 -14.72 -14.56 -4.57
C GLU A 11 -15.98 -13.70 -4.52
N PHE A 12 -16.46 -13.29 -5.68
CA PHE A 12 -17.71 -12.57 -5.81
C PHE A 12 -18.44 -12.99 -7.08
N GLU A 13 -19.75 -12.86 -7.07
CA GLU A 13 -20.57 -13.19 -8.22
C GLU A 13 -20.87 -11.97 -9.07
N THR A 14 -20.84 -12.14 -10.39
CA THR A 14 -21.21 -11.10 -11.34
C THR A 14 -22.45 -11.54 -12.11
N ILE A 15 -23.25 -10.56 -12.53
CA ILE A 15 -24.36 -10.82 -13.43
C ILE A 15 -23.81 -11.23 -14.81
N LYS A 16 -24.64 -11.89 -15.61
CA LYS A 16 -24.25 -12.47 -16.90
C LYS A 16 -23.54 -11.48 -17.82
N TYR A 17 -23.88 -10.19 -17.74
CA TYR A 17 -23.31 -9.15 -18.61
C TYR A 17 -22.35 -8.22 -17.86
N GLY A 18 -22.01 -8.51 -16.61
CA GLY A 18 -21.10 -7.70 -15.79
C GLY A 18 -19.64 -8.09 -15.91
N GLY A 19 -19.19 -8.53 -17.08
CA GLY A 19 -17.87 -9.13 -17.27
C GLY A 19 -16.67 -8.23 -17.06
N LYS A 20 -16.85 -6.93 -16.92
CA LYS A 20 -15.75 -5.97 -16.75
C LYS A 20 -15.40 -5.68 -15.29
N ARG A 21 -16.23 -6.12 -14.34
CA ARG A 21 -15.98 -5.88 -12.93
C ARG A 21 -14.77 -6.71 -12.46
N ILE A 22 -13.78 -6.06 -11.84
CA ILE A 22 -12.59 -6.72 -11.33
C ILE A 22 -12.49 -6.67 -9.81
N TYR A 23 -13.32 -5.85 -9.16
CA TYR A 23 -13.37 -5.70 -7.70
C TYR A 23 -14.73 -6.14 -7.17
N CYS A 24 -14.74 -6.73 -5.98
CA CYS A 24 -16.01 -7.16 -5.35
C CYS A 24 -16.86 -5.94 -4.94
N PHE A 25 -18.10 -6.22 -4.54
CA PHE A 25 -19.04 -5.16 -4.17
C PHE A 25 -18.66 -4.45 -2.88
N GLU A 26 -17.91 -5.07 -1.99
CA GLU A 26 -17.40 -4.40 -0.80
C GLU A 26 -16.29 -3.40 -1.14
N CYS A 27 -15.36 -3.79 -2.00
CA CYS A 27 -14.24 -2.93 -2.38
C CYS A 27 -14.67 -1.80 -3.31
N ASN A 28 -15.62 -2.09 -4.20
CA ASN A 28 -16.12 -1.11 -5.17
C ASN A 28 -17.64 -1.25 -5.33
N PRO A 29 -18.43 -0.68 -4.39
CA PRO A 29 -19.88 -0.84 -4.41
C PRO A 29 -20.54 -0.34 -5.69
N GLN A 30 -20.05 0.73 -6.28
CA GLN A 30 -20.64 1.33 -7.47
C GLN A 30 -20.15 0.72 -8.77
N GLY A 31 -19.03 0.00 -8.73
CA GLY A 31 -18.45 -0.60 -9.92
C GLY A 31 -17.92 0.41 -10.94
N THR A 32 -17.71 1.66 -10.55
CA THR A 32 -17.30 2.74 -11.43
C THR A 32 -16.06 3.44 -10.90
N SER A 33 -15.46 4.32 -11.72
CA SER A 33 -14.34 5.14 -11.33
C SER A 33 -14.67 6.13 -10.21
N ASN A 34 -15.96 6.39 -9.95
CA ASN A 34 -16.39 7.27 -8.85
C ASN A 34 -16.05 6.67 -7.48
N SER A 35 -15.77 5.38 -7.42
CA SER A 35 -15.37 4.69 -6.18
C SER A 35 -13.86 4.67 -5.98
N ILE A 36 -13.09 5.39 -6.79
CA ILE A 36 -11.62 5.32 -6.75
C ILE A 36 -11.06 5.71 -5.38
N THR A 37 -11.66 6.67 -4.68
CA THR A 37 -11.23 7.08 -3.34
C THR A 37 -11.38 5.93 -2.34
N LEU A 38 -12.50 5.20 -2.40
CA LEU A 38 -12.71 4.03 -1.56
C LEU A 38 -11.72 2.91 -1.90
N LEU A 39 -11.46 2.70 -3.19
CA LEU A 39 -10.50 1.70 -3.65
C LEU A 39 -9.10 2.00 -3.14
N ARG A 40 -8.65 3.26 -3.23
CA ARG A 40 -7.34 3.67 -2.73
C ARG A 40 -7.21 3.47 -1.23
N ARG A 41 -8.24 3.83 -0.48
CA ARG A 41 -8.27 3.64 0.98
C ARG A 41 -8.19 2.16 1.32
N LYS A 42 -8.97 1.34 0.63
CA LYS A 42 -8.96 -0.10 0.84
C LYS A 42 -7.63 -0.73 0.46
N ALA A 43 -7.04 -0.31 -0.65
CA ALA A 43 -5.72 -0.78 -1.08
C ALA A 43 -4.65 -0.45 -0.05
N LYS A 44 -4.68 0.75 0.53
CA LYS A 44 -3.74 1.14 1.57
C LYS A 44 -3.91 0.28 2.82
N GLU A 45 -5.14 0.04 3.25
CA GLU A 45 -5.42 -0.83 4.40
C GLU A 45 -4.88 -2.24 4.20
N ILE A 46 -5.12 -2.82 3.02
CA ILE A 46 -4.63 -4.15 2.68
C ILE A 46 -3.10 -4.16 2.65
N GLY A 47 -2.48 -3.14 2.06
CA GLY A 47 -1.03 -3.02 2.01
C GLY A 47 -0.40 -2.93 3.38
N ILE A 48 -0.99 -2.15 4.28
CA ILE A 48 -0.53 -2.02 5.67
C ILE A 48 -0.61 -3.38 6.37
N GLU A 49 -1.71 -4.09 6.20
CA GLU A 49 -1.89 -5.42 6.78
C GLU A 49 -0.85 -6.41 6.26
N ARG A 50 -0.59 -6.42 4.96
CA ARG A 50 0.40 -7.30 4.34
C ARG A 50 1.82 -7.06 4.85
N LEU A 51 2.14 -5.82 5.20
CA LEU A 51 3.47 -5.43 5.70
C LEU A 51 3.60 -5.53 7.22
N GLY A 52 2.61 -6.12 7.90
CA GLY A 52 2.69 -6.39 9.32
C GLY A 52 1.90 -5.45 10.22
N GLY A 53 1.32 -4.39 9.69
CA GLY A 53 0.40 -3.52 10.41
C GLY A 53 1.02 -2.56 11.42
N LYS A 54 2.35 -2.47 11.48
CA LYS A 54 3.01 -1.60 12.47
C LYS A 54 4.33 -1.04 11.93
N CYS A 55 4.77 0.07 12.51
CA CYS A 55 6.07 0.65 12.19
C CYS A 55 7.18 -0.32 12.55
N VAL A 56 8.09 -0.59 11.60
CA VAL A 56 9.20 -1.53 11.82
C VAL A 56 10.26 -0.98 12.79
N HIS A 57 10.26 0.33 13.05
CA HIS A 57 11.22 0.96 13.93
C HIS A 57 10.69 1.13 15.36
N CYS A 58 9.54 1.78 15.54
CA CYS A 58 9.00 2.08 16.87
C CYS A 58 7.84 1.19 17.30
N GLY A 59 7.26 0.43 16.39
CA GLY A 59 6.18 -0.52 16.70
C GLY A 59 4.78 0.06 16.81
N ILE A 60 4.59 1.34 16.50
CA ILE A 60 3.24 1.92 16.53
C ILE A 60 2.35 1.22 15.50
N ASP A 61 1.13 0.88 15.90
CA ASP A 61 0.22 0.08 15.09
C ASP A 61 -1.04 0.82 14.63
N LYS A 62 -1.02 2.13 14.67
CA LYS A 62 -2.14 2.94 14.18
C LYS A 62 -2.00 3.15 12.68
N SER A 63 -2.89 2.53 11.91
CA SER A 63 -2.80 2.50 10.44
C SER A 63 -2.72 3.89 9.82
N TYR A 64 -3.43 4.87 10.37
CA TYR A 64 -3.45 6.23 9.85
C TYR A 64 -2.15 7.00 10.07
N LEU A 65 -1.22 6.45 10.87
CA LEU A 65 0.10 7.05 11.09
C LEU A 65 1.22 6.34 10.33
N LEU A 66 0.90 5.31 9.54
CA LEU A 66 1.89 4.50 8.85
C LEU A 66 2.04 4.92 7.39
N ASP A 67 3.29 5.02 6.96
CA ASP A 67 3.66 5.32 5.57
C ASP A 67 4.43 4.15 4.97
N PHE A 68 4.35 4.02 3.66
CA PHE A 68 5.17 3.05 2.92
C PHE A 68 6.51 3.66 2.58
N HIS A 69 7.59 2.98 2.96
CA HIS A 69 8.95 3.44 2.72
C HIS A 69 9.73 2.40 1.90
N HIS A 70 10.26 2.79 0.76
CA HIS A 70 11.11 1.92 -0.05
C HIS A 70 12.42 1.64 0.70
N ARG A 71 12.75 0.36 0.89
CA ARG A 71 13.98 -0.05 1.57
C ARG A 71 15.22 0.37 0.80
N ASN A 72 15.15 0.27 -0.53
CA ASN A 72 16.25 0.63 -1.42
C ASN A 72 15.73 1.56 -2.52
N PRO A 73 16.12 2.84 -2.52
CA PRO A 73 15.66 3.78 -3.55
C PRO A 73 16.02 3.35 -4.98
N ASP A 74 17.12 2.60 -5.14
CA ASP A 74 17.57 2.14 -6.46
C ASP A 74 16.63 1.07 -7.05
N GLU A 75 15.88 0.37 -6.21
CA GLU A 75 14.92 -0.64 -6.64
C GLU A 75 13.52 -0.06 -6.86
N LYS A 76 13.34 1.24 -6.58
CA LYS A 76 12.05 1.89 -6.68
C LYS A 76 11.60 1.98 -8.14
N GLY A 77 10.46 1.34 -8.46
CA GLY A 77 9.89 1.37 -9.80
C GLY A 77 8.99 2.57 -10.06
N GLY A 78 8.72 3.38 -9.03
CA GLY A 78 7.86 4.54 -9.10
C GLY A 78 7.28 4.87 -7.73
N GLU A 79 6.52 5.96 -7.66
CA GLU A 79 5.81 6.32 -6.44
C GLU A 79 4.57 5.45 -6.27
N LEU A 80 4.31 4.98 -5.07
CA LEU A 80 3.10 4.20 -4.79
C LEU A 80 1.84 4.97 -5.11
N SER A 81 1.85 6.28 -4.88
CA SER A 81 0.71 7.13 -5.22
C SER A 81 0.39 7.12 -6.71
N ASP A 82 1.39 6.97 -7.57
CA ASP A 82 1.18 6.91 -9.02
C ASP A 82 0.49 5.60 -9.43
N PHE A 83 0.85 4.49 -8.79
CA PHE A 83 0.24 3.20 -9.09
C PHE A 83 -1.21 3.10 -8.57
N SER A 84 -1.57 3.90 -7.57
CA SER A 84 -2.92 3.91 -7.03
C SER A 84 -3.86 4.91 -7.71
N LYS A 85 -3.38 5.66 -8.70
CA LYS A 85 -4.22 6.60 -9.45
C LYS A 85 -5.11 5.93 -10.48
N GLY A 86 -4.72 4.75 -10.97
CA GLY A 86 -5.51 3.99 -11.92
C GLY A 86 -6.55 3.13 -11.25
N TYR A 87 -7.29 2.39 -12.07
CA TYR A 87 -8.32 1.48 -11.59
C TYR A 87 -7.76 0.11 -11.20
N ASP A 88 -6.60 -0.26 -11.73
CA ASP A 88 -5.95 -1.55 -11.44
C ASP A 88 -4.80 -1.33 -10.47
N PHE A 89 -4.86 -1.96 -9.31
CA PHE A 89 -3.89 -1.80 -8.23
C PHE A 89 -2.81 -2.90 -8.23
N SER A 90 -2.72 -3.72 -9.27
CA SER A 90 -1.72 -4.81 -9.30
C SER A 90 -0.29 -4.28 -9.18
N LYS A 91 0.04 -3.18 -9.86
CA LYS A 91 1.37 -2.56 -9.77
C LYS A 91 1.65 -1.99 -8.38
N PHE A 92 0.61 -1.47 -7.72
CA PHE A 92 0.71 -0.99 -6.35
C PHE A 92 1.17 -2.11 -5.41
N PHE A 93 0.52 -3.28 -5.50
CA PHE A 93 0.88 -4.42 -4.65
C PHE A 93 2.25 -5.00 -5.00
N ASP A 94 2.63 -5.01 -6.27
CA ASP A 94 3.97 -5.42 -6.67
C ASP A 94 5.04 -4.52 -6.06
N GLU A 95 4.81 -3.21 -6.06
CA GLU A 95 5.76 -2.25 -5.49
C GLU A 95 5.84 -2.33 -3.97
N LEU A 96 4.76 -2.73 -3.30
CA LEU A 96 4.74 -2.91 -1.85
C LEU A 96 5.78 -3.90 -1.35
N SER A 97 6.11 -4.92 -2.15
CA SER A 97 7.11 -5.92 -1.76
C SER A 97 8.50 -5.30 -1.50
N LYS A 98 8.75 -4.10 -2.00
CA LYS A 98 10.00 -3.36 -1.85
C LYS A 98 9.97 -2.38 -0.69
N CYS A 99 8.88 -2.33 0.06
CA CYS A 99 8.64 -1.31 1.08
C CYS A 99 8.51 -1.91 2.48
N ASP A 100 8.80 -1.06 3.48
CA ASP A 100 8.48 -1.31 4.87
C ASP A 100 7.51 -0.24 5.36
N LEU A 101 6.86 -0.52 6.51
CA LEU A 101 6.02 0.47 7.17
C LEU A 101 6.83 1.28 8.16
N LEU A 102 6.82 2.59 8.02
CA LEU A 102 7.34 3.52 9.01
C LEU A 102 6.23 4.47 9.40
N CYS A 103 6.13 4.80 10.70
CA CYS A 103 5.20 5.86 11.09
C CYS A 103 5.72 7.20 10.58
N ALA A 104 4.85 8.20 10.54
CA ALA A 104 5.20 9.52 10.01
C ALA A 104 6.43 10.11 10.72
N ASN A 105 6.54 9.91 12.04
CA ASN A 105 7.67 10.43 12.82
C ASN A 105 8.98 9.71 12.46
N CYS A 106 8.97 8.39 12.42
CA CYS A 106 10.17 7.61 12.08
C CYS A 106 10.58 7.83 10.62
N HIS A 107 9.61 7.93 9.73
CA HIS A 107 9.87 8.18 8.31
C HIS A 107 10.57 9.54 8.12
N ARG A 108 10.06 10.57 8.78
CA ARG A 108 10.64 11.91 8.74
C ARG A 108 12.01 11.94 9.40
N GLU A 109 12.16 11.28 10.54
CA GLU A 109 13.44 11.18 11.25
C GLU A 109 14.51 10.52 10.40
N PHE A 110 14.18 9.40 9.75
CA PHE A 110 15.13 8.71 8.88
C PHE A 110 15.60 9.62 7.75
N HIS A 111 14.68 10.30 7.06
CA HIS A 111 15.05 11.18 5.95
C HIS A 111 15.94 12.34 6.43
N TYR A 112 15.66 12.88 7.60
CA TYR A 112 16.47 13.93 8.20
C TYR A 112 17.89 13.45 8.48
N LEU A 113 18.02 12.31 9.16
CA LEU A 113 19.33 11.76 9.52
C LEU A 113 20.12 11.31 8.29
N HIS A 114 19.44 10.76 7.29
CA HIS A 114 20.08 10.36 6.05
C HIS A 114 20.65 11.57 5.30
N SER A 115 19.91 12.68 5.25
CA SER A 115 20.39 13.87 4.54
C SER A 115 21.54 14.57 5.26
N LEU A 116 21.57 14.54 6.60
CA LEU A 116 22.62 15.20 7.38
C LEU A 116 23.87 14.35 7.54
N ASN A 117 23.68 13.07 7.88
CA ASN A 117 24.77 12.18 8.30
C ASN A 117 24.99 11.02 7.35
N ASN A 118 24.25 10.98 6.24
CA ASN A 118 24.28 9.88 5.27
C ASN A 118 24.03 8.52 5.92
N LEU A 119 23.17 8.49 6.94
CA LEU A 119 22.83 7.27 7.66
C LEU A 119 22.06 6.32 6.75
N SER A 120 22.48 5.05 6.65
CA SER A 120 21.77 4.07 5.86
C SER A 120 20.47 3.65 6.55
N TYR A 121 19.52 3.16 5.77
CA TYR A 121 18.26 2.67 6.31
C TYR A 121 18.46 1.50 7.27
N GLU A 122 19.36 0.59 6.91
CA GLU A 122 19.69 -0.57 7.74
C GLU A 122 20.24 -0.14 9.10
N ASP A 123 21.16 0.82 9.11
CA ASP A 123 21.72 1.35 10.36
C ASP A 123 20.67 2.07 11.18
N TYR A 124 19.75 2.78 10.52
CA TYR A 124 18.64 3.43 11.21
C TYR A 124 17.75 2.43 11.95
N LEU A 125 17.41 1.32 11.29
CA LEU A 125 16.57 0.29 11.91
C LEU A 125 17.25 -0.36 13.12
N ASN A 126 18.58 -0.38 13.16
CA ASN A 126 19.33 -0.95 14.26
C ASN A 126 19.52 0.00 15.44
N GLN A 127 19.16 1.27 15.29
CA GLN A 127 19.18 2.28 16.35
C GLN A 127 17.86 2.24 17.11
N SER A 128 17.67 1.33 18.02
CA SER A 128 16.44 1.28 18.80
C SER A 128 16.68 1.70 20.24
#